data_bc96137459af728e6da7bd0a4b940c49
#
_entry.id   bc96137459af728e6da7bd0a4b940c49
#
_cell.length_a   1.000
_cell.length_b   1.000
_cell.length_c   1.000
_cell.angle_alpha   90.00
_cell.angle_beta   90.00
_cell.angle_gamma   90.00
#
_symmetry.space_group_name_H-M   'P 1'
#
loop_
_entity.id
_entity.type
_entity.pdbx_description
1 polymer ?
#
loop_
_entity_poly.entity_id
_entity_poly.type
_entity_poly.pdbx_seq_one_letter_code
_entity_poly.pdbx_strand_id
1 'polypeptide(L)'
;MKSGSRLGLSGKALVQPAAVAMAASLFSAAVSADALQEQQQRYQQRWQQEHGPLTQAPPAPLAAFLAAQPATDKPVYDTLSSRAGLAALTKANVTTSDPMAAVINDEVDTGERRIPVRIYRPSLAGSPAVLVFIHGGGHLSGSVEVYDPVARHLATATGNTVVSVDYRRSPENPYPAGLSDAKAVVENVYSLLERQHIPYQRQLTLVGDSGGGAFSATLAESLSRHQPGLINRLVLIYPSLDYTLGWPSVKENGTGKLLDESKIRWYFQQYFQNDEDRKLASPLYFPLRKDFPATLLFSGGLDPLRDENFAFVAKLQAEGIPVQHVHFPGMTHAYLMLEDKVPQEAQATYQAIGEFVKK
;
A
#
# COMPACT_ATOMS: atom_id res chain seq x y z
N MET A 1 42.35 0.32 61.96
CA MET A 1 43.06 0.77 60.74
C MET A 1 42.13 0.43 59.54
N LYS A 2 41.43 1.39 59.10
CA LYS A 2 41.33 2.03 57.75
C LYS A 2 41.49 1.01 56.62
N SER A 3 40.42 0.74 55.84
CA SER A 3 40.04 1.44 54.59
C SER A 3 38.91 0.65 53.93
N GLY A 4 37.82 1.23 53.45
CA GLY A 4 37.78 2.11 52.30
C GLY A 4 37.03 1.39 51.20
N SER A 5 35.69 1.48 51.26
CA SER A 5 34.74 1.04 50.23
C SER A 5 34.89 1.87 48.95
N ARG A 6 34.96 1.23 47.80
CA ARG A 6 34.66 1.89 46.51
C ARG A 6 33.43 1.23 45.88
N LEU A 7 32.38 2.02 45.78
CA LEU A 7 31.22 1.76 44.98
C LEU A 7 31.60 1.81 43.50
N GLY A 8 31.35 0.70 42.80
CA GLY A 8 31.37 0.64 41.34
C GLY A 8 30.00 1.02 40.77
N LEU A 9 29.91 2.18 40.16
CA LEU A 9 28.77 2.59 39.36
C LEU A 9 28.78 1.82 38.03
N SER A 10 27.88 0.88 37.90
CA SER A 10 27.61 0.23 36.61
C SER A 10 26.82 1.20 35.75
N GLY A 11 27.49 1.83 34.81
CA GLY A 11 26.83 2.60 33.74
C GLY A 11 26.04 1.66 32.83
N LYS A 12 24.72 1.72 32.93
CA LYS A 12 23.86 1.21 31.88
C LYS A 12 24.05 2.11 30.65
N ALA A 13 24.76 1.59 29.66
CA ALA A 13 24.76 2.19 28.35
C ALA A 13 23.32 2.13 27.81
N LEU A 14 22.68 3.28 27.70
CA LEU A 14 21.47 3.47 26.90
C LEU A 14 21.87 3.20 25.45
N VAL A 15 21.51 2.04 24.96
CA VAL A 15 21.44 1.78 23.52
C VAL A 15 20.29 2.62 23.02
N GLN A 16 20.57 3.79 22.49
CA GLN A 16 19.60 4.54 21.69
C GLN A 16 19.27 3.67 20.48
N PRO A 17 17.98 3.41 20.19
CA PRO A 17 17.62 2.85 18.90
C PRO A 17 18.12 3.83 17.85
N ALA A 18 18.84 3.33 16.86
CA ALA A 18 19.22 4.10 15.69
C ALA A 18 17.93 4.54 14.99
N ALA A 19 17.35 5.63 15.46
CA ALA A 19 16.36 6.38 14.76
C ALA A 19 16.99 6.68 13.41
N VAL A 20 16.33 6.26 12.35
CA VAL A 20 16.64 6.63 10.99
C VAL A 20 16.55 8.15 10.92
N ALA A 21 17.62 8.81 11.31
CA ALA A 21 17.89 10.17 10.94
C ALA A 21 18.22 10.14 9.44
N MET A 22 17.19 10.05 8.60
CA MET A 22 17.28 10.48 7.22
C MET A 22 17.31 11.99 7.23
N ALA A 23 18.48 12.52 7.65
CA ALA A 23 18.73 13.92 7.72
C ALA A 23 18.69 14.53 6.33
N ALA A 24 17.92 15.55 6.26
CA ALA A 24 18.02 16.72 5.41
C ALA A 24 19.46 17.03 4.95
N SER A 25 19.76 16.64 3.73
CA SER A 25 20.79 17.29 2.92
C SER A 25 20.55 16.91 1.46
N LEU A 26 19.81 17.76 0.81
CA LEU A 26 19.89 18.26 -0.56
C LEU A 26 18.51 18.83 -0.89
N PHE A 27 18.38 20.15 -0.74
CA PHE A 27 17.22 20.93 -1.15
C PHE A 27 17.05 20.85 -2.67
N SER A 28 16.31 19.85 -3.15
CA SER A 28 15.33 20.10 -4.20
C SER A 28 14.15 20.70 -3.46
N ALA A 29 13.68 21.87 -3.83
CA ALA A 29 12.63 22.60 -3.15
C ALA A 29 11.42 21.69 -3.00
N ALA A 30 11.09 21.31 -1.77
CA ALA A 30 9.87 20.58 -1.48
C ALA A 30 8.70 21.40 -2.05
N VAL A 31 7.92 20.79 -2.95
CA VAL A 31 6.74 21.46 -3.51
C VAL A 31 5.87 21.88 -2.33
N SER A 32 5.51 23.16 -2.25
CA SER A 32 4.65 23.65 -1.16
C SER A 32 3.30 22.93 -1.19
N ALA A 33 2.62 22.83 -0.06
CA ALA A 33 1.29 22.24 0.01
C ALA A 33 0.31 22.92 -0.95
N ASP A 34 0.39 24.25 -1.05
CA ASP A 34 -0.44 25.04 -1.97
C ASP A 34 -0.15 24.71 -3.45
N ALA A 35 1.11 24.62 -3.83
CA ALA A 35 1.49 24.23 -5.20
C ALA A 35 1.05 22.81 -5.55
N LEU A 36 1.10 21.89 -4.58
CA LEU A 36 0.61 20.52 -4.77
C LEU A 36 -0.91 20.49 -4.94
N GLN A 37 -1.63 21.27 -4.16
CA GLN A 37 -3.09 21.41 -4.28
C GLN A 37 -3.49 22.04 -5.62
N GLU A 38 -2.79 23.06 -6.08
CA GLU A 38 -3.02 23.63 -7.42
C GLU A 38 -2.75 22.64 -8.55
N GLN A 39 -1.67 21.86 -8.46
CA GLN A 39 -1.37 20.82 -9.44
C GLN A 39 -2.46 19.76 -9.48
N GLN A 40 -2.94 19.32 -8.33
CA GLN A 40 -4.04 18.38 -8.17
C GLN A 40 -5.33 18.90 -8.81
N GLN A 41 -5.73 20.14 -8.50
CA GLN A 41 -6.94 20.76 -9.04
C GLN A 41 -6.88 20.88 -10.57
N ARG A 42 -5.75 21.35 -11.13
CA ARG A 42 -5.55 21.41 -12.58
C ARG A 42 -5.63 20.04 -13.23
N TYR A 43 -5.08 19.01 -12.60
CA TYR A 43 -5.15 17.65 -13.10
C TYR A 43 -6.58 17.11 -13.05
N GLN A 44 -7.33 17.31 -11.96
CA GLN A 44 -8.73 16.92 -11.86
C GLN A 44 -9.61 17.60 -12.91
N GLN A 45 -9.45 18.91 -13.11
CA GLN A 45 -10.20 19.64 -14.15
C GLN A 45 -9.93 19.08 -15.54
N ARG A 46 -8.68 18.85 -15.90
CA ARG A 46 -8.32 18.22 -17.18
C ARG A 46 -8.91 16.83 -17.31
N TRP A 47 -8.77 16.01 -16.27
CA TRP A 47 -9.34 14.66 -16.25
C TRP A 47 -10.85 14.68 -16.48
N GLN A 48 -11.57 15.59 -15.80
CA GLN A 48 -13.02 15.76 -15.98
C GLN A 48 -13.42 16.18 -17.40
N GLN A 49 -12.63 17.03 -18.03
CA GLN A 49 -12.87 17.45 -19.42
C GLN A 49 -12.69 16.28 -20.41
N GLU A 50 -11.76 15.40 -20.16
CA GLU A 50 -11.43 14.28 -21.03
C GLU A 50 -12.30 13.04 -20.78
N HIS A 51 -12.74 12.78 -19.55
CA HIS A 51 -13.36 11.52 -19.14
C HIS A 51 -14.73 11.67 -18.45
N GLY A 52 -15.15 12.90 -18.12
CA GLY A 52 -16.42 13.15 -17.44
C GLY A 52 -16.27 13.33 -15.91
N PRO A 53 -17.34 13.18 -15.14
CA PRO A 53 -17.34 13.53 -13.72
C PRO A 53 -16.42 12.64 -12.88
N LEU A 54 -15.82 13.22 -11.82
CA LEU A 54 -14.97 12.48 -10.87
C LEU A 54 -15.76 11.48 -10.02
N THR A 55 -17.05 11.70 -9.86
CA THR A 55 -17.94 10.83 -9.08
C THR A 55 -19.17 10.46 -9.87
N GLN A 56 -19.59 9.21 -9.73
CA GLN A 56 -20.84 8.69 -10.28
C GLN A 56 -21.53 7.83 -9.24
N ALA A 57 -22.82 7.56 -9.45
CA ALA A 57 -23.52 6.59 -8.63
C ALA A 57 -22.84 5.21 -8.73
N PRO A 58 -22.70 4.48 -7.61
CA PRO A 58 -22.10 3.16 -7.65
C PRO A 58 -23.01 2.19 -8.43
N PRO A 59 -22.47 1.11 -9.02
CA PRO A 59 -23.26 0.03 -9.60
C PRO A 59 -24.30 -0.50 -8.62
N ALA A 60 -25.46 -0.93 -9.13
CA ALA A 60 -26.57 -1.34 -8.27
C ALA A 60 -26.23 -2.37 -7.19
N PRO A 61 -25.39 -3.41 -7.44
CA PRO A 61 -25.00 -4.36 -6.37
C PRO A 61 -24.15 -3.69 -5.26
N LEU A 62 -23.25 -2.76 -5.62
CA LEU A 62 -22.47 -2.01 -4.65
C LEU A 62 -23.35 -1.01 -3.89
N ALA A 63 -24.27 -0.31 -4.58
CA ALA A 63 -25.23 0.59 -3.93
C ALA A 63 -26.08 -0.13 -2.88
N ALA A 64 -26.62 -1.30 -3.22
CA ALA A 64 -27.40 -2.12 -2.30
C ALA A 64 -26.55 -2.60 -1.10
N PHE A 65 -25.31 -2.99 -1.35
CA PHE A 65 -24.39 -3.38 -0.28
C PHE A 65 -24.12 -2.20 0.67
N LEU A 66 -23.83 -1.01 0.16
CA LEU A 66 -23.56 0.18 0.98
C LEU A 66 -24.79 0.59 1.80
N ALA A 67 -25.98 0.55 1.20
CA ALA A 67 -27.23 0.86 1.89
C ALA A 67 -27.59 -0.12 3.02
N ALA A 68 -27.11 -1.36 2.94
CA ALA A 68 -27.31 -2.38 3.97
C ALA A 68 -26.33 -2.27 5.15
N GLN A 69 -25.29 -1.42 5.04
CA GLN A 69 -24.35 -1.24 6.15
C GLN A 69 -25.02 -0.50 7.31
N PRO A 70 -24.81 -0.94 8.56
CA PRO A 70 -25.42 -0.27 9.71
C PRO A 70 -24.88 1.17 9.81
N ALA A 71 -25.80 2.14 9.86
CA ALA A 71 -25.46 3.51 10.22
C ALA A 71 -25.18 3.56 11.74
N THR A 72 -23.98 3.97 12.11
CA THR A 72 -23.60 4.19 13.50
C THR A 72 -23.13 5.61 13.69
N ASP A 73 -23.86 6.38 14.51
CA ASP A 73 -23.50 7.77 14.81
C ASP A 73 -22.17 7.90 15.57
N LYS A 74 -21.78 6.85 16.29
CA LYS A 74 -20.52 6.80 17.06
C LYS A 74 -19.92 5.38 16.98
N PRO A 75 -19.23 5.05 15.91
CA PRO A 75 -18.61 3.74 15.79
C PRO A 75 -17.51 3.57 16.85
N VAL A 76 -17.55 2.44 17.55
CA VAL A 76 -16.45 2.00 18.42
C VAL A 76 -15.58 1.05 17.61
N TYR A 77 -14.31 1.38 17.47
CA TYR A 77 -13.36 0.56 16.75
C TYR A 77 -12.47 -0.20 17.73
N ASP A 78 -12.25 -1.48 17.46
CA ASP A 78 -11.26 -2.30 18.12
C ASP A 78 -10.50 -3.16 17.10
N THR A 79 -9.31 -3.58 17.50
CA THR A 79 -8.37 -4.28 16.61
C THR A 79 -8.91 -5.63 16.15
N LEU A 80 -9.50 -6.42 17.05
CA LEU A 80 -9.99 -7.76 16.72
C LEU A 80 -11.16 -7.69 15.76
N SER A 81 -12.16 -6.85 16.06
CA SER A 81 -13.32 -6.65 15.18
C SER A 81 -12.92 -6.08 13.83
N SER A 82 -11.93 -5.18 13.76
CA SER A 82 -11.45 -4.63 12.49
C SER A 82 -10.74 -5.67 11.64
N ARG A 83 -9.93 -6.53 12.23
CA ARG A 83 -9.29 -7.67 11.54
C ARG A 83 -10.31 -8.70 11.05
N ALA A 84 -11.21 -9.10 11.95
CA ALA A 84 -12.28 -10.05 11.63
C ALA A 84 -13.23 -9.49 10.57
N GLY A 85 -13.56 -8.20 10.64
CA GLY A 85 -14.41 -7.52 9.68
C GLY A 85 -13.85 -7.52 8.26
N LEU A 86 -12.55 -7.19 8.08
CA LEU A 86 -11.92 -7.25 6.78
C LEU A 86 -11.88 -8.68 6.24
N ALA A 87 -11.54 -9.66 7.07
CA ALA A 87 -11.53 -11.06 6.67
C ALA A 87 -12.92 -11.57 6.27
N ALA A 88 -13.97 -11.20 7.02
CA ALA A 88 -15.35 -11.54 6.70
C ALA A 88 -15.82 -10.86 5.42
N LEU A 89 -15.47 -9.57 5.22
CA LEU A 89 -15.80 -8.81 4.02
C LEU A 89 -15.22 -9.49 2.78
N THR A 90 -13.91 -9.77 2.78
CA THR A 90 -13.23 -10.42 1.68
C THR A 90 -13.82 -11.80 1.39
N LYS A 91 -13.96 -12.63 2.42
CA LYS A 91 -14.54 -13.99 2.27
C LYS A 91 -15.95 -13.99 1.68
N ALA A 92 -16.75 -12.98 1.98
CA ALA A 92 -18.14 -12.89 1.52
C ALA A 92 -18.29 -12.28 0.13
N ASN A 93 -17.27 -11.58 -0.39
CA ASN A 93 -17.40 -10.78 -1.60
C ASN A 93 -16.25 -10.98 -2.61
N VAL A 94 -15.31 -11.87 -2.33
CA VAL A 94 -14.27 -12.33 -3.26
C VAL A 94 -14.35 -13.86 -3.25
N THR A 95 -15.38 -14.39 -3.95
CA THR A 95 -15.69 -15.82 -3.90
C THR A 95 -14.98 -16.62 -4.97
N THR A 96 -14.40 -15.99 -5.98
CA THR A 96 -13.56 -16.62 -6.99
C THR A 96 -12.10 -16.66 -6.55
N SER A 97 -11.40 -17.70 -6.99
CA SER A 97 -9.97 -17.86 -6.69
C SER A 97 -9.30 -18.64 -7.83
N ASP A 98 -8.26 -18.06 -8.41
CA ASP A 98 -7.56 -18.68 -9.51
C ASP A 98 -6.69 -19.85 -9.05
N PRO A 99 -6.65 -20.96 -9.82
CA PRO A 99 -5.75 -22.07 -9.52
C PRO A 99 -4.29 -21.66 -9.76
N MET A 100 -3.40 -22.14 -8.89
CA MET A 100 -1.96 -21.93 -9.01
C MET A 100 -1.25 -23.25 -9.25
N ALA A 101 -0.20 -23.24 -10.07
CA ALA A 101 0.68 -24.39 -10.22
C ALA A 101 1.46 -24.69 -8.93
N ALA A 102 1.78 -23.66 -8.13
CA ALA A 102 2.31 -23.82 -6.79
C ALA A 102 1.94 -22.62 -5.90
N VAL A 103 1.69 -22.91 -4.62
CA VAL A 103 1.61 -21.92 -3.52
C VAL A 103 2.55 -22.38 -2.42
N ILE A 104 3.51 -21.53 -2.04
CA ILE A 104 4.58 -21.89 -1.12
C ILE A 104 4.57 -20.86 0.03
N ASN A 105 4.41 -21.34 1.26
CA ASN A 105 4.66 -20.51 2.44
C ASN A 105 6.15 -20.59 2.79
N ASP A 106 6.78 -19.45 2.96
CA ASP A 106 8.18 -19.33 3.33
C ASP A 106 8.40 -18.07 4.17
N GLU A 107 9.63 -17.75 4.48
CA GLU A 107 9.99 -16.57 5.25
C GLU A 107 11.28 -15.94 4.72
N VAL A 108 11.39 -14.62 4.86
CA VAL A 108 12.65 -13.90 4.67
C VAL A 108 13.32 -13.77 6.02
N ASP A 109 14.49 -14.37 6.16
CA ASP A 109 15.32 -14.28 7.37
C ASP A 109 16.29 -13.10 7.25
N THR A 110 16.18 -12.15 8.16
CA THR A 110 17.06 -10.96 8.23
C THR A 110 18.21 -11.14 9.23
N GLY A 111 18.31 -12.29 9.88
CA GLY A 111 19.22 -12.53 11.01
C GLY A 111 18.66 -12.04 12.35
N GLU A 112 17.87 -11.00 12.35
CA GLU A 112 17.19 -10.47 13.55
C GLU A 112 15.77 -11.05 13.70
N ARG A 113 15.14 -11.38 12.59
CA ARG A 113 13.76 -11.87 12.55
C ARG A 113 13.44 -12.57 11.24
N ARG A 114 12.38 -13.36 11.26
CA ARG A 114 11.81 -14.04 10.11
C ARG A 114 10.49 -13.37 9.74
N ILE A 115 10.35 -13.01 8.46
CA ILE A 115 9.17 -12.32 7.93
C ILE A 115 8.43 -13.29 7.04
N PRO A 116 7.21 -13.72 7.41
CA PRO A 116 6.45 -14.67 6.62
C PRO A 116 6.08 -14.09 5.26
N VAL A 117 6.13 -14.95 4.24
CA VAL A 117 5.70 -14.63 2.88
C VAL A 117 4.95 -15.79 2.28
N ARG A 118 4.10 -15.51 1.29
CA ARG A 118 3.48 -16.55 0.47
C ARG A 118 3.81 -16.30 -1.00
N ILE A 119 4.33 -17.31 -1.67
CA ILE A 119 4.75 -17.26 -3.06
C ILE A 119 3.70 -17.97 -3.91
N TYR A 120 3.20 -17.29 -4.94
CA TYR A 120 2.21 -17.81 -5.89
C TYR A 120 2.86 -17.94 -7.26
N ARG A 121 2.76 -19.14 -7.84
CA ARG A 121 3.25 -19.44 -9.18
C ARG A 121 2.10 -19.87 -10.06
N PRO A 122 1.66 -19.06 -11.03
CA PRO A 122 0.58 -19.44 -11.93
C PRO A 122 1.02 -20.52 -12.92
N SER A 123 2.33 -20.63 -13.20
CA SER A 123 2.96 -21.65 -14.04
C SER A 123 4.29 -22.08 -13.45
N LEU A 124 4.69 -23.33 -13.69
CA LEU A 124 6.03 -23.85 -13.37
C LEU A 124 7.02 -23.67 -14.52
N ALA A 125 6.52 -23.33 -15.71
CA ALA A 125 7.33 -23.14 -16.90
C ALA A 125 7.93 -21.73 -16.97
N GLY A 126 9.13 -21.63 -17.55
CA GLY A 126 9.79 -20.36 -17.84
C GLY A 126 10.39 -19.65 -16.63
N SER A 127 10.86 -18.43 -16.87
CA SER A 127 11.40 -17.53 -15.86
C SER A 127 10.58 -16.25 -15.88
N PRO A 128 9.47 -16.17 -15.13
CA PRO A 128 8.62 -14.98 -15.12
C PRO A 128 9.28 -13.82 -14.37
N ALA A 129 8.80 -12.61 -14.59
CA ALA A 129 9.11 -11.46 -13.73
C ALA A 129 8.51 -11.67 -12.33
N VAL A 130 8.86 -10.80 -11.40
CA VAL A 130 8.49 -10.92 -9.98
C VAL A 130 7.60 -9.75 -9.58
N LEU A 131 6.51 -10.05 -8.89
CA LEU A 131 5.71 -9.06 -8.18
C LEU A 131 5.90 -9.28 -6.67
N VAL A 132 6.19 -8.20 -5.94
CA VAL A 132 6.01 -8.20 -4.47
C VAL A 132 4.71 -7.47 -4.18
N PHE A 133 3.78 -8.18 -3.54
CA PHE A 133 2.47 -7.65 -3.17
C PHE A 133 2.44 -7.34 -1.66
N ILE A 134 2.12 -6.10 -1.34
CA ILE A 134 1.97 -5.59 0.02
C ILE A 134 0.50 -5.25 0.22
N HIS A 135 -0.18 -6.03 1.06
CA HIS A 135 -1.61 -5.89 1.27
C HIS A 135 -2.00 -4.65 2.08
N GLY A 136 -3.24 -4.20 1.90
CA GLY A 136 -3.86 -3.11 2.64
C GLY A 136 -4.37 -3.51 4.03
N GLY A 137 -5.32 -2.71 4.55
CA GLY A 137 -5.93 -2.93 5.87
C GLY A 137 -5.52 -1.92 6.92
N GLY A 138 -5.12 -0.69 6.51
CA GLY A 138 -4.81 0.41 7.43
C GLY A 138 -3.61 0.15 8.34
N HIS A 139 -2.65 -0.65 7.89
CA HIS A 139 -1.48 -1.12 8.64
C HIS A 139 -1.81 -1.97 9.88
N LEU A 140 -3.08 -2.31 10.08
CA LEU A 140 -3.62 -2.99 11.27
C LEU A 140 -4.29 -4.31 10.94
N SER A 141 -5.05 -4.35 9.86
CA SER A 141 -5.82 -5.51 9.38
C SER A 141 -5.16 -6.14 8.15
N GLY A 142 -5.73 -7.23 7.66
CA GLY A 142 -5.20 -7.96 6.51
C GLY A 142 -4.16 -9.01 6.91
N SER A 143 -3.89 -9.92 6.00
CA SER A 143 -2.86 -10.96 6.06
C SER A 143 -2.74 -11.63 4.70
N VAL A 144 -1.73 -12.47 4.51
CA VAL A 144 -1.61 -13.26 3.28
C VAL A 144 -2.81 -14.20 3.05
N GLU A 145 -3.50 -14.65 4.12
CA GLU A 145 -4.72 -15.46 4.02
C GLU A 145 -5.91 -14.63 3.54
N VAL A 146 -6.09 -13.43 4.09
CA VAL A 146 -7.20 -12.54 3.72
C VAL A 146 -7.09 -12.10 2.26
N TYR A 147 -5.86 -11.86 1.80
CA TYR A 147 -5.57 -11.40 0.45
C TYR A 147 -5.16 -12.51 -0.52
N ASP A 148 -5.30 -13.80 -0.13
CA ASP A 148 -4.97 -14.94 -0.98
C ASP A 148 -5.68 -14.89 -2.35
N PRO A 149 -7.00 -14.62 -2.45
CA PRO A 149 -7.66 -14.51 -3.76
C PRO A 149 -7.07 -13.38 -4.63
N VAL A 150 -6.84 -12.22 -4.06
CA VAL A 150 -6.26 -11.06 -4.78
C VAL A 150 -4.86 -11.38 -5.30
N ALA A 151 -4.01 -12.02 -4.49
CA ALA A 151 -2.68 -12.42 -4.90
C ALA A 151 -2.70 -13.45 -6.05
N ARG A 152 -3.67 -14.37 -6.06
CA ARG A 152 -3.88 -15.34 -7.15
C ARG A 152 -4.35 -14.65 -8.43
N HIS A 153 -5.31 -13.73 -8.34
CA HIS A 153 -5.75 -12.96 -9.50
C HIS A 153 -4.60 -12.10 -10.09
N LEU A 154 -3.77 -11.49 -9.24
CA LEU A 154 -2.55 -10.80 -9.69
C LEU A 154 -1.58 -11.74 -10.40
N ALA A 155 -1.35 -12.93 -9.87
CA ALA A 155 -0.47 -13.92 -10.48
C ALA A 155 -1.00 -14.39 -11.84
N THR A 156 -2.30 -14.68 -11.95
CA THR A 156 -2.95 -15.09 -13.21
C THR A 156 -2.93 -13.97 -14.25
N ALA A 157 -3.33 -12.75 -13.87
CA ALA A 157 -3.43 -11.63 -14.79
C ALA A 157 -2.08 -11.22 -15.38
N THR A 158 -1.02 -11.34 -14.60
CA THR A 158 0.33 -10.95 -15.01
C THR A 158 1.15 -12.10 -15.61
N GLY A 159 0.82 -13.34 -15.26
CA GLY A 159 1.65 -14.52 -15.57
C GLY A 159 2.94 -14.58 -14.76
N ASN A 160 3.10 -13.72 -13.75
CA ASN A 160 4.32 -13.56 -12.97
C ASN A 160 4.26 -14.31 -11.63
N THR A 161 5.44 -14.54 -11.04
CA THR A 161 5.52 -15.00 -9.66
C THR A 161 5.16 -13.85 -8.71
N VAL A 162 4.19 -14.07 -7.83
CA VAL A 162 3.78 -13.10 -6.81
C VAL A 162 4.31 -13.53 -5.46
N VAL A 163 5.00 -12.64 -4.75
CA VAL A 163 5.43 -12.81 -3.35
C VAL A 163 4.60 -11.85 -2.49
N SER A 164 3.65 -12.39 -1.73
CA SER A 164 2.83 -11.63 -0.79
C SER A 164 3.49 -11.58 0.58
N VAL A 165 3.51 -10.39 1.19
CA VAL A 165 4.22 -10.12 2.44
C VAL A 165 3.25 -10.13 3.61
N ASP A 166 3.51 -10.95 4.64
CA ASP A 166 2.79 -10.89 5.92
C ASP A 166 3.56 -10.06 6.93
N TYR A 167 3.55 -8.75 6.72
CA TYR A 167 4.26 -7.79 7.56
C TYR A 167 3.62 -7.64 8.94
N ARG A 168 4.40 -7.20 9.94
CA ARG A 168 3.90 -6.87 11.28
C ARG A 168 2.91 -5.73 11.25
N ARG A 169 1.83 -5.89 11.99
CA ARG A 169 0.70 -4.95 12.04
C ARG A 169 0.65 -4.19 13.35
N SER A 170 0.12 -2.97 13.28
CA SER A 170 -0.25 -2.20 14.46
C SER A 170 -1.52 -2.79 15.10
N PRO A 171 -1.84 -2.48 16.34
CA PRO A 171 -1.09 -1.63 17.27
C PRO A 171 0.10 -2.32 17.95
N GLU A 172 0.25 -3.64 17.83
CA GLU A 172 1.29 -4.41 18.50
C GLU A 172 2.69 -4.05 18.01
N ASN A 173 2.77 -3.65 16.73
CA ASN A 173 3.99 -3.24 16.07
C ASN A 173 3.73 -1.95 15.28
N PRO A 174 3.81 -0.78 15.93
CA PRO A 174 3.51 0.50 15.31
C PRO A 174 4.56 0.90 14.25
N TYR A 175 4.37 2.06 13.65
CA TYR A 175 5.34 2.63 12.71
C TYR A 175 6.76 2.65 13.29
N PRO A 176 7.80 2.28 12.51
CA PRO A 176 7.76 1.82 11.11
C PRO A 176 7.87 0.29 10.94
N ALA A 177 7.41 -0.52 11.92
CA ALA A 177 7.69 -1.95 11.96
C ALA A 177 7.26 -2.72 10.70
N GLY A 178 6.00 -2.55 10.26
CA GLY A 178 5.49 -3.21 9.05
C GLY A 178 6.18 -2.74 7.78
N LEU A 179 6.50 -1.45 7.69
CA LEU A 179 7.27 -0.89 6.57
C LEU A 179 8.67 -1.49 6.49
N SER A 180 9.33 -1.67 7.65
CA SER A 180 10.66 -2.28 7.71
C SER A 180 10.62 -3.75 7.26
N ASP A 181 9.56 -4.48 7.61
CA ASP A 181 9.38 -5.86 7.15
C ASP A 181 9.19 -5.93 5.64
N ALA A 182 8.30 -5.10 5.09
CA ALA A 182 8.08 -5.03 3.66
C ALA A 182 9.38 -4.66 2.90
N LYS A 183 10.15 -3.71 3.43
CA LYS A 183 11.47 -3.34 2.89
C LYS A 183 12.40 -4.55 2.82
N ALA A 184 12.53 -5.28 3.92
CA ALA A 184 13.42 -6.43 3.98
C ALA A 184 13.02 -7.53 2.99
N VAL A 185 11.71 -7.77 2.78
CA VAL A 185 11.24 -8.71 1.76
C VAL A 185 11.59 -8.24 0.35
N VAL A 186 11.35 -6.96 0.03
CA VAL A 186 11.67 -6.40 -1.30
C VAL A 186 13.17 -6.51 -1.60
N GLU A 187 14.03 -6.18 -0.63
CA GLU A 187 15.49 -6.26 -0.79
C GLU A 187 16.01 -7.69 -0.93
N ASN A 188 15.33 -8.68 -0.38
CA ASN A 188 15.75 -10.08 -0.36
C ASN A 188 14.92 -11.00 -1.27
N VAL A 189 14.02 -10.46 -2.08
CA VAL A 189 13.09 -11.27 -2.88
C VAL A 189 13.81 -12.23 -3.83
N TYR A 190 14.90 -11.80 -4.46
CA TYR A 190 15.64 -12.65 -5.37
C TYR A 190 16.39 -13.78 -4.66
N SER A 191 17.01 -13.50 -3.51
CA SER A 191 17.65 -14.52 -2.66
C SER A 191 16.63 -15.55 -2.13
N LEU A 192 15.40 -15.09 -1.82
CA LEU A 192 14.29 -15.97 -1.45
C LEU A 192 13.96 -16.93 -2.61
N LEU A 193 13.81 -16.42 -3.84
CA LEU A 193 13.48 -17.25 -5.00
C LEU A 193 14.63 -18.19 -5.37
N GLU A 194 15.88 -17.77 -5.26
CA GLU A 194 17.08 -18.62 -5.45
C GLU A 194 17.10 -19.78 -4.46
N ARG A 195 16.86 -19.51 -3.17
CA ARG A 195 16.77 -20.57 -2.13
C ARG A 195 15.65 -21.58 -2.42
N GLN A 196 14.56 -21.13 -3.00
CA GLN A 196 13.43 -22.00 -3.39
C GLN A 196 13.60 -22.65 -4.77
N HIS A 197 14.73 -22.42 -5.44
CA HIS A 197 14.98 -22.90 -6.81
C HIS A 197 13.88 -22.47 -7.80
N ILE A 198 13.29 -21.28 -7.59
CA ILE A 198 12.26 -20.71 -8.47
C ILE A 198 12.96 -19.83 -9.52
N PRO A 199 12.85 -20.17 -10.82
CA PRO A 199 13.41 -19.35 -11.88
C PRO A 199 12.67 -18.02 -12.00
N TYR A 200 13.40 -16.95 -12.28
CA TYR A 200 12.85 -15.61 -12.41
C TYR A 200 13.65 -14.75 -13.39
N GLN A 201 13.04 -13.66 -13.86
CA GLN A 201 13.72 -12.53 -14.49
C GLN A 201 13.93 -11.43 -13.43
N ARG A 202 15.05 -10.72 -13.50
CA ARG A 202 15.33 -9.57 -12.63
C ARG A 202 14.52 -8.34 -13.06
N GLN A 203 13.21 -8.48 -13.05
CA GLN A 203 12.23 -7.43 -13.25
C GLN A 203 11.25 -7.48 -12.09
N LEU A 204 11.33 -6.49 -11.21
CA LEU A 204 10.51 -6.39 -10.01
C LEU A 204 9.44 -5.32 -10.17
N THR A 205 8.19 -5.72 -10.03
CA THR A 205 7.06 -4.82 -9.85
C THR A 205 6.64 -4.83 -8.38
N LEU A 206 6.55 -3.66 -7.78
CA LEU A 206 5.99 -3.51 -6.44
C LEU A 206 4.51 -3.16 -6.57
N VAL A 207 3.64 -3.92 -5.90
CA VAL A 207 2.18 -3.76 -5.94
C VAL A 207 1.68 -3.58 -4.53
N GLY A 208 0.80 -2.59 -4.31
CA GLY A 208 0.16 -2.44 -3.01
C GLY A 208 -1.20 -1.75 -3.10
N ASP A 209 -2.11 -2.19 -2.25
CA ASP A 209 -3.43 -1.57 -2.11
C ASP A 209 -3.53 -0.79 -0.79
N SER A 210 -4.23 0.34 -0.78
CA SER A 210 -4.52 1.13 0.44
C SER A 210 -3.25 1.41 1.27
N GLY A 211 -3.18 0.96 2.52
CA GLY A 211 -1.98 1.06 3.38
C GLY A 211 -0.77 0.34 2.79
N GLY A 212 -0.96 -0.79 2.09
CA GLY A 212 0.11 -1.46 1.34
C GLY A 212 0.61 -0.63 0.17
N GLY A 213 -0.26 0.17 -0.44
CA GLY A 213 0.09 1.19 -1.44
C GLY A 213 0.98 2.28 -0.86
N ALA A 214 0.71 2.72 0.38
CA ALA A 214 1.58 3.65 1.10
C ALA A 214 2.99 3.07 1.30
N PHE A 215 3.09 1.81 1.75
CA PHE A 215 4.38 1.13 1.87
C PHE A 215 5.09 1.02 0.53
N SER A 216 4.36 0.63 -0.51
CA SER A 216 4.92 0.49 -1.86
C SER A 216 5.47 1.80 -2.41
N ALA A 217 4.75 2.91 -2.26
CA ALA A 217 5.22 4.23 -2.68
C ALA A 217 6.44 4.70 -1.87
N THR A 218 6.44 4.48 -0.55
CA THR A 218 7.58 4.79 0.33
C THR A 218 8.83 3.98 -0.05
N LEU A 219 8.66 2.69 -0.31
CA LEU A 219 9.77 1.81 -0.69
C LEU A 219 10.29 2.12 -2.10
N ALA A 220 9.40 2.46 -3.04
CA ALA A 220 9.79 2.88 -4.37
C ALA A 220 10.69 4.13 -4.32
N GLU A 221 10.38 5.10 -3.48
CA GLU A 221 11.20 6.30 -3.30
C GLU A 221 12.53 5.97 -2.61
N SER A 222 12.50 5.30 -1.46
CA SER A 222 13.70 5.05 -0.67
C SER A 222 14.68 4.10 -1.37
N LEU A 223 14.18 3.04 -2.01
CA LEU A 223 15.02 2.07 -2.72
C LEU A 223 15.53 2.60 -4.05
N SER A 224 14.82 3.49 -4.75
CA SER A 224 15.37 4.18 -5.92
C SER A 224 16.63 5.00 -5.57
N ARG A 225 16.75 5.51 -4.34
CA ARG A 225 17.95 6.21 -3.87
C ARG A 225 19.12 5.29 -3.58
N HIS A 226 18.85 4.16 -2.94
CA HIS A 226 19.88 3.30 -2.36
C HIS A 226 20.23 2.11 -3.25
N GLN A 227 19.27 1.65 -4.06
CA GLN A 227 19.40 0.53 -4.98
C GLN A 227 18.70 0.86 -6.32
N PRO A 228 19.23 1.80 -7.10
CA PRO A 228 18.63 2.21 -8.38
C PRO A 228 18.37 1.00 -9.29
N GLY A 229 17.18 0.94 -9.87
CA GLY A 229 16.78 -0.15 -10.77
C GLY A 229 16.35 -1.46 -10.09
N LEU A 230 16.32 -1.53 -8.76
CA LEU A 230 15.75 -2.70 -8.07
C LEU A 230 14.27 -2.84 -8.38
N ILE A 231 13.50 -1.75 -8.27
CA ILE A 231 12.07 -1.70 -8.59
C ILE A 231 11.90 -1.11 -9.98
N ASN A 232 11.39 -1.91 -10.90
CA ASN A 232 11.20 -1.49 -12.30
C ASN A 232 9.84 -0.81 -12.53
N ARG A 233 8.81 -1.24 -11.80
CA ARG A 233 7.45 -0.73 -11.91
C ARG A 233 6.77 -0.66 -10.56
N LEU A 234 5.82 0.27 -10.44
CA LEU A 234 5.01 0.46 -9.25
C LEU A 234 3.52 0.42 -9.62
N VAL A 235 2.75 -0.38 -8.90
CA VAL A 235 1.29 -0.44 -9.02
C VAL A 235 0.68 -0.06 -7.69
N LEU A 236 -0.14 0.97 -7.69
CA LEU A 236 -0.81 1.52 -6.51
C LEU A 236 -2.32 1.41 -6.69
N ILE A 237 -2.98 0.66 -5.83
CA ILE A 237 -4.43 0.45 -5.91
C ILE A 237 -5.07 1.22 -4.76
N TYR A 238 -5.80 2.30 -5.08
CA TYR A 238 -6.39 3.25 -4.13
C TYR A 238 -5.47 3.56 -2.92
N PRO A 239 -4.21 3.93 -3.14
CA PRO A 239 -3.21 4.01 -2.07
C PRO A 239 -3.54 5.09 -1.05
N SER A 240 -3.10 4.87 0.22
CA SER A 240 -3.09 5.89 1.26
C SER A 240 -1.75 6.63 1.21
N LEU A 241 -1.74 7.87 0.74
CA LEU A 241 -0.52 8.62 0.43
C LEU A 241 -0.30 9.84 1.33
N ASP A 242 -1.35 10.25 2.06
CA ASP A 242 -1.31 11.41 2.96
C ASP A 242 -1.94 11.09 4.32
N TYR A 243 -1.12 10.89 5.34
CA TYR A 243 -1.57 10.60 6.70
C TYR A 243 -2.10 11.83 7.44
N THR A 244 -2.08 13.03 6.82
CA THR A 244 -2.62 14.25 7.44
C THR A 244 -4.13 14.37 7.30
N LEU A 245 -4.72 13.71 6.29
CA LEU A 245 -6.16 13.75 5.97
C LEU A 245 -6.67 15.16 5.66
N GLY A 246 -5.84 15.95 4.97
CA GLY A 246 -6.14 17.35 4.65
C GLY A 246 -6.98 17.59 3.40
N TRP A 247 -7.32 16.55 2.63
CA TRP A 247 -7.97 16.67 1.33
C TRP A 247 -9.50 16.75 1.41
N PRO A 248 -10.17 17.50 0.52
CA PRO A 248 -11.64 17.63 0.50
C PRO A 248 -12.39 16.30 0.44
N SER A 249 -11.90 15.35 -0.38
CA SER A 249 -12.54 14.03 -0.53
C SER A 249 -12.65 13.23 0.76
N VAL A 250 -11.81 13.50 1.76
CA VAL A 250 -11.90 12.87 3.08
C VAL A 250 -13.23 13.18 3.74
N LYS A 251 -13.72 14.42 3.64
CA LYS A 251 -15.04 14.83 4.16
C LYS A 251 -16.18 14.45 3.21
N GLU A 252 -15.99 14.61 1.91
CA GLU A 252 -17.01 14.31 0.90
C GLU A 252 -17.40 12.83 0.89
N ASN A 253 -16.43 11.96 1.10
CA ASN A 253 -16.60 10.52 1.00
C ASN A 253 -16.42 9.79 2.34
N GLY A 254 -16.18 10.50 3.42
CA GLY A 254 -15.80 9.94 4.71
C GLY A 254 -16.95 9.40 5.57
N THR A 255 -18.14 9.17 4.99
CA THR A 255 -19.28 8.59 5.71
C THR A 255 -20.12 7.72 4.79
N GLY A 256 -20.42 6.49 5.22
CA GLY A 256 -21.37 5.60 4.52
C GLY A 256 -20.87 5.05 3.18
N LYS A 257 -19.57 5.15 2.90
CA LYS A 257 -18.95 4.69 1.67
C LYS A 257 -17.86 3.64 1.91
N LEU A 258 -18.09 2.76 2.86
CA LEU A 258 -17.24 1.65 3.30
C LEU A 258 -16.06 2.06 4.20
N LEU A 259 -15.28 3.06 3.81
CA LEU A 259 -14.18 3.60 4.59
C LEU A 259 -14.54 4.98 5.15
N ASP A 260 -14.91 5.04 6.42
CA ASP A 260 -15.26 6.29 7.09
C ASP A 260 -14.02 7.05 7.55
N GLU A 261 -14.10 8.40 7.56
CA GLU A 261 -13.03 9.27 8.06
C GLU A 261 -12.62 8.92 9.49
N SER A 262 -13.59 8.65 10.36
CA SER A 262 -13.36 8.26 11.76
C SER A 262 -12.53 6.96 11.86
N LYS A 263 -12.76 6.01 10.96
CA LYS A 263 -12.00 4.75 10.90
C LYS A 263 -10.58 4.97 10.41
N ILE A 264 -10.39 5.83 9.40
CA ILE A 264 -9.05 6.19 8.92
C ILE A 264 -8.25 6.85 10.04
N ARG A 265 -8.84 7.81 10.74
CA ARG A 265 -8.20 8.50 11.88
C ARG A 265 -7.81 7.52 12.97
N TRP A 266 -8.68 6.56 13.29
CA TRP A 266 -8.40 5.53 14.26
C TRP A 266 -7.26 4.60 13.80
N TYR A 267 -7.23 4.15 12.55
CA TYR A 267 -6.10 3.38 12.00
C TYR A 267 -4.78 4.12 12.16
N PHE A 268 -4.74 5.40 11.82
CA PHE A 268 -3.52 6.19 11.94
C PHE A 268 -3.10 6.43 13.40
N GLN A 269 -4.04 6.49 14.35
CA GLN A 269 -3.73 6.53 15.78
C GLN A 269 -3.11 5.21 16.26
N GLN A 270 -3.54 4.06 15.70
CA GLN A 270 -2.96 2.77 16.04
C GLN A 270 -1.59 2.56 15.40
N TYR A 271 -1.32 3.20 14.27
CA TYR A 271 -0.08 3.06 13.53
C TYR A 271 1.01 4.01 14.00
N PHE A 272 0.67 5.27 14.26
CA PHE A 272 1.57 6.31 14.77
C PHE A 272 1.35 6.49 16.28
N GLN A 273 2.22 5.89 17.09
CA GLN A 273 2.07 5.85 18.56
C GLN A 273 3.12 6.64 19.33
N ASN A 274 4.13 7.21 18.64
CA ASN A 274 5.28 7.87 19.27
C ASN A 274 5.45 9.32 18.76
N ASP A 275 4.34 10.02 18.53
CA ASP A 275 4.33 11.43 18.05
C ASP A 275 5.08 11.63 16.72
N GLU A 276 5.10 10.62 15.87
CA GLU A 276 5.72 10.74 14.55
C GLU A 276 5.06 11.82 13.70
N ASP A 277 5.86 12.58 12.96
CA ASP A 277 5.36 13.56 12.00
C ASP A 277 4.70 12.85 10.82
N ARG A 278 3.38 12.85 10.80
CA ARG A 278 2.57 12.18 9.77
C ARG A 278 2.82 12.74 8.37
N LYS A 279 3.11 14.04 8.26
CA LYS A 279 3.43 14.65 6.97
C LYS A 279 4.76 14.15 6.45
N LEU A 280 5.78 14.05 7.29
CA LEU A 280 7.08 13.50 6.91
C LEU A 280 7.01 11.99 6.60
N ALA A 281 6.06 11.27 7.18
CA ALA A 281 5.83 9.86 6.89
C ALA A 281 4.98 9.61 5.63
N SER A 282 4.32 10.65 5.09
CA SER A 282 3.39 10.53 3.97
C SER A 282 4.11 10.51 2.62
N PRO A 283 3.92 9.46 1.80
CA PRO A 283 4.57 9.34 0.49
C PRO A 283 4.31 10.51 -0.45
N LEU A 284 3.15 11.14 -0.34
CA LEU A 284 2.77 12.28 -1.16
C LEU A 284 3.77 13.45 -1.07
N TYR A 285 4.41 13.64 0.08
CA TYR A 285 5.33 14.76 0.30
C TYR A 285 6.80 14.43 0.05
N PHE A 286 7.14 13.19 -0.24
CA PHE A 286 8.53 12.81 -0.53
C PHE A 286 9.03 13.48 -1.81
N PRO A 287 10.29 13.94 -1.85
CA PRO A 287 10.89 14.41 -3.10
C PRO A 287 11.03 13.25 -4.07
N LEU A 288 10.48 13.40 -5.27
CA LEU A 288 10.58 12.38 -6.32
C LEU A 288 11.83 12.63 -7.17
N ARG A 289 12.42 11.54 -7.63
CA ARG A 289 13.59 11.54 -8.53
C ARG A 289 13.15 11.08 -9.91
N LYS A 290 13.91 11.45 -10.95
CA LYS A 290 13.63 11.03 -12.34
C LYS A 290 13.72 9.52 -12.56
N ASP A 291 14.44 8.81 -11.71
CA ASP A 291 14.57 7.35 -11.71
C ASP A 291 13.53 6.63 -10.85
N PHE A 292 12.51 7.36 -10.37
CA PHE A 292 11.34 6.75 -9.73
C PHE A 292 10.62 5.84 -10.74
N PRO A 293 10.19 4.65 -10.34
CA PRO A 293 9.63 3.68 -11.27
C PRO A 293 8.36 4.18 -11.98
N ALA A 294 8.20 3.77 -13.23
CA ALA A 294 6.95 3.96 -13.95
C ALA A 294 5.79 3.43 -13.11
N THR A 295 4.71 4.22 -12.98
CA THR A 295 3.65 3.96 -12.01
C THR A 295 2.30 3.76 -12.70
N LEU A 296 1.54 2.74 -12.27
CA LEU A 296 0.12 2.57 -12.54
C LEU A 296 -0.65 2.81 -11.25
N LEU A 297 -1.58 3.77 -11.26
CA LEU A 297 -2.37 4.12 -10.08
C LEU A 297 -3.86 3.97 -10.36
N PHE A 298 -4.57 3.33 -9.45
CA PHE A 298 -6.03 3.20 -9.45
C PHE A 298 -6.64 4.05 -8.34
N SER A 299 -7.78 4.71 -8.64
CA SER A 299 -8.52 5.48 -7.63
C SER A 299 -10.04 5.33 -7.80
N GLY A 300 -10.79 5.50 -6.73
CA GLY A 300 -12.25 5.50 -6.70
C GLY A 300 -12.83 6.90 -6.56
N GLY A 301 -13.96 7.18 -7.24
CA GLY A 301 -14.65 8.48 -7.11
C GLY A 301 -15.31 8.68 -5.75
N LEU A 302 -15.78 7.59 -5.15
CA LEU A 302 -16.46 7.57 -3.85
C LEU A 302 -15.49 7.23 -2.69
N ASP A 303 -14.17 7.40 -2.91
CA ASP A 303 -13.11 7.11 -1.95
C ASP A 303 -12.71 8.38 -1.19
N PRO A 304 -12.62 8.37 0.16
CA PRO A 304 -12.05 9.48 0.91
C PRO A 304 -10.59 9.80 0.52
N LEU A 305 -9.84 8.83 -0.01
CA LEU A 305 -8.45 9.02 -0.45
C LEU A 305 -8.32 9.47 -1.92
N ARG A 306 -9.44 9.77 -2.61
CA ARG A 306 -9.46 10.17 -4.03
C ARG A 306 -8.50 11.31 -4.34
N ASP A 307 -8.58 12.40 -3.59
CA ASP A 307 -7.88 13.64 -3.95
C ASP A 307 -6.37 13.54 -3.76
N GLU A 308 -5.88 12.82 -2.74
CA GLU A 308 -4.45 12.56 -2.56
C GLU A 308 -3.88 11.67 -3.68
N ASN A 309 -4.71 10.77 -4.23
CA ASN A 309 -4.33 9.95 -5.39
C ASN A 309 -4.18 10.82 -6.65
N PHE A 310 -5.11 11.74 -6.91
CA PHE A 310 -4.98 12.71 -7.98
C PHE A 310 -3.78 13.63 -7.79
N ALA A 311 -3.49 14.06 -6.56
CA ALA A 311 -2.34 14.88 -6.23
C ALA A 311 -1.02 14.14 -6.53
N PHE A 312 -0.94 12.86 -6.21
CA PHE A 312 0.26 12.07 -6.48
C PHE A 312 0.49 11.86 -7.97
N VAL A 313 -0.58 11.59 -8.75
CA VAL A 313 -0.48 11.51 -10.22
C VAL A 313 -0.03 12.83 -10.81
N ALA A 314 -0.62 13.96 -10.38
CA ALA A 314 -0.22 15.29 -10.84
C ALA A 314 1.25 15.58 -10.54
N LYS A 315 1.72 15.18 -9.37
CA LYS A 315 3.12 15.30 -8.96
C LYS A 315 4.06 14.46 -9.84
N LEU A 316 3.72 13.18 -10.09
CA LEU A 316 4.49 12.32 -10.99
C LEU A 316 4.61 12.93 -12.39
N GLN A 317 3.52 13.46 -12.94
CA GLN A 317 3.50 14.13 -14.24
C GLN A 317 4.37 15.38 -14.25
N ALA A 318 4.31 16.20 -13.19
CA ALA A 318 5.11 17.42 -13.07
C ALA A 318 6.63 17.12 -13.04
N GLU A 319 7.02 15.99 -12.45
CA GLU A 319 8.42 15.52 -12.40
C GLU A 319 8.83 14.75 -13.67
N GLY A 320 7.93 14.58 -14.64
CA GLY A 320 8.19 13.84 -15.89
C GLY A 320 8.33 12.31 -15.68
N ILE A 321 7.80 11.78 -14.58
CA ILE A 321 7.79 10.35 -14.28
C ILE A 321 6.62 9.70 -15.04
N PRO A 322 6.83 8.61 -15.78
CA PRO A 322 5.77 7.92 -16.50
C PRO A 322 4.69 7.42 -15.53
N VAL A 323 3.44 7.87 -15.73
CA VAL A 323 2.31 7.44 -14.91
C VAL A 323 1.08 7.16 -15.77
N GLN A 324 0.40 6.06 -15.47
CA GLN A 324 -0.95 5.74 -15.95
C GLN A 324 -1.91 5.85 -14.77
N HIS A 325 -3.04 6.54 -14.97
CA HIS A 325 -4.07 6.68 -13.97
C HIS A 325 -5.38 6.07 -14.47
N VAL A 326 -5.88 5.10 -13.74
CA VAL A 326 -7.19 4.49 -13.97
C VAL A 326 -8.10 4.93 -12.82
N HIS A 327 -9.10 5.74 -13.13
CA HIS A 327 -10.05 6.23 -12.15
C HIS A 327 -11.43 5.65 -12.41
N PHE A 328 -12.05 5.08 -11.38
CA PHE A 328 -13.40 4.52 -11.43
C PHE A 328 -14.36 5.42 -10.65
N PRO A 329 -15.15 6.30 -11.33
CA PRO A 329 -15.97 7.31 -10.67
C PRO A 329 -17.03 6.77 -9.69
N GLY A 330 -17.52 5.54 -9.91
CA GLY A 330 -18.53 4.88 -9.06
C GLY A 330 -17.97 3.98 -7.96
N MET A 331 -16.64 3.87 -7.83
CA MET A 331 -16.03 2.95 -6.87
C MET A 331 -15.70 3.61 -5.53
N THR A 332 -15.92 2.84 -4.46
CA THR A 332 -15.48 3.17 -3.10
C THR A 332 -14.03 2.75 -2.88
N HIS A 333 -13.47 3.14 -1.73
CA HIS A 333 -12.23 2.53 -1.25
C HIS A 333 -12.36 1.00 -1.15
N ALA A 334 -11.26 0.29 -1.32
CA ALA A 334 -11.19 -1.18 -1.18
C ALA A 334 -12.19 -1.97 -2.05
N TYR A 335 -12.56 -1.46 -3.24
CA TYR A 335 -13.49 -2.13 -4.14
C TYR A 335 -13.03 -3.55 -4.57
N LEU A 336 -11.72 -3.84 -4.56
CA LEU A 336 -11.21 -5.20 -4.80
C LEU A 336 -11.57 -6.19 -3.69
N MET A 337 -11.96 -5.72 -2.49
CA MET A 337 -12.52 -6.59 -1.44
C MET A 337 -14.01 -6.85 -1.64
N LEU A 338 -14.59 -6.29 -2.71
CA LEU A 338 -16.00 -6.37 -3.09
C LEU A 338 -16.17 -6.85 -4.54
N GLU A 339 -15.27 -7.66 -5.06
CA GLU A 339 -15.22 -8.08 -6.48
C GLU A 339 -16.56 -8.61 -7.00
N ASP A 340 -17.29 -9.43 -6.20
CA ASP A 340 -18.60 -9.96 -6.59
C ASP A 340 -19.68 -8.87 -6.73
N LYS A 341 -19.44 -7.67 -6.21
CA LYS A 341 -20.34 -6.50 -6.35
C LYS A 341 -19.94 -5.61 -7.51
N VAL A 342 -18.67 -5.67 -7.93
CA VAL A 342 -18.07 -4.81 -8.96
C VAL A 342 -17.15 -5.60 -9.89
N PRO A 343 -17.63 -6.71 -10.48
CA PRO A 343 -16.79 -7.64 -11.23
C PRO A 343 -16.13 -7.01 -12.47
N GLN A 344 -16.76 -5.99 -13.07
CA GLN A 344 -16.21 -5.33 -14.25
C GLN A 344 -15.00 -4.47 -13.89
N GLU A 345 -15.09 -3.68 -12.82
CA GLU A 345 -14.01 -2.82 -12.35
C GLU A 345 -12.85 -3.63 -11.75
N ALA A 346 -13.17 -4.73 -11.05
CA ALA A 346 -12.15 -5.66 -10.55
C ALA A 346 -11.39 -6.30 -11.71
N GLN A 347 -12.10 -6.85 -12.71
CA GLN A 347 -11.49 -7.43 -13.90
C GLN A 347 -10.65 -6.39 -14.68
N ALA A 348 -11.17 -5.17 -14.86
CA ALA A 348 -10.45 -4.09 -15.54
C ALA A 348 -9.17 -3.71 -14.79
N THR A 349 -9.19 -3.74 -13.45
CA THR A 349 -8.00 -3.50 -12.62
C THR A 349 -6.93 -4.56 -12.88
N TYR A 350 -7.27 -5.84 -12.79
CA TYR A 350 -6.31 -6.93 -13.03
C TYR A 350 -5.79 -6.93 -14.46
N GLN A 351 -6.66 -6.69 -15.45
CA GLN A 351 -6.26 -6.59 -16.84
C GLN A 351 -5.27 -5.44 -17.06
N ALA A 352 -5.56 -4.25 -16.56
CA ALA A 352 -4.67 -3.09 -16.69
C ALA A 352 -3.30 -3.35 -16.02
N ILE A 353 -3.27 -4.04 -14.87
CA ILE A 353 -2.02 -4.47 -14.23
C ILE A 353 -1.26 -5.43 -15.14
N GLY A 354 -1.93 -6.45 -15.68
CA GLY A 354 -1.35 -7.43 -16.60
C GLY A 354 -0.75 -6.81 -17.86
N GLU A 355 -1.40 -5.78 -18.43
CA GLU A 355 -0.90 -5.03 -19.57
C GLU A 355 0.28 -4.13 -19.20
N PHE A 356 0.23 -3.48 -18.03
CA PHE A 356 1.25 -2.57 -17.56
C PHE A 356 2.58 -3.27 -17.28
N VAL A 357 2.57 -4.45 -16.67
CA VAL A 357 3.79 -5.17 -16.32
C VAL A 357 4.48 -5.82 -17.52
N LYS A 358 3.81 -5.94 -18.66
CA LYS A 358 4.37 -6.49 -19.92
C LYS A 358 5.12 -5.46 -20.77
N LYS A 359 4.90 -4.17 -20.54
CA LYS A 359 5.58 -3.06 -21.26
C LYS A 359 7.01 -2.90 -20.79
#